data_4c2851e93ae74f5b98f4f6c1f636c9dc
#
_entry.id   4c2851e93ae74f5b98f4f6c1f636c9dc
#
_cell.length_a   1.000
_cell.length_b   1.000
_cell.length_c   1.000
_cell.angle_alpha   90.00
_cell.angle_beta   90.00
_cell.angle_gamma   90.00
#
_symmetry.space_group_name_H-M   'P 1'
#
loop_
_entity.id
_entity.type
_entity.pdbx_description
1 polymer ?
#
loop_
_entity_poly.entity_id
_entity_poly.type
_entity_poly.pdbx_seq_one_letter_code
_entity_poly.pdbx_strand_id
1 'polypeptide(L)'
;FSGVGKQDFEIAETLKSSLLQFNIESVSELEMINKIARSLNKEAPIAIRVNPDIDAGTHESISTGKADNKFGIPIGNAKEIYQYASKLDKIKVVGIDVHIGSQISNLNAFRQTFEHLKKLIYDLNDINILLENIDIGGGLGIKYTEDDIQPDLQEYGKLVKQILGNLNCRIIFEPGRYIVGNSGILVTKVLHKKKSQ
;
A
#
# COMPACT_ATOMS: atom_id res chain seq x y z
N PHE A 1 -3.20 -0.76 -9.77
CA PHE A 1 -4.08 -1.88 -9.39
C PHE A 1 -3.52 -2.54 -8.14
N SER A 2 -4.18 -2.32 -6.99
CA SER A 2 -3.82 -2.89 -5.67
C SER A 2 -4.65 -4.13 -5.34
N GLY A 3 -4.23 -4.86 -4.30
CA GLY A 3 -4.93 -6.00 -3.71
C GLY A 3 -4.19 -7.32 -3.86
N VAL A 4 -4.34 -8.18 -2.84
CA VAL A 4 -3.84 -9.56 -2.84
C VAL A 4 -4.70 -10.45 -3.73
N GLY A 5 -4.11 -11.48 -4.33
CA GLY A 5 -4.86 -12.48 -5.09
C GLY A 5 -5.40 -12.00 -6.43
N LYS A 6 -4.69 -11.10 -7.13
CA LYS A 6 -5.00 -10.74 -8.52
C LYS A 6 -4.99 -12.00 -9.39
N GLN A 7 -6.05 -12.19 -10.18
CA GLN A 7 -6.18 -13.34 -11.05
C GLN A 7 -5.59 -13.07 -12.42
N ASP A 8 -5.19 -14.14 -13.13
CA ASP A 8 -4.56 -14.06 -14.46
C ASP A 8 -5.37 -13.22 -15.45
N PHE A 9 -6.69 -13.40 -15.47
CA PHE A 9 -7.55 -12.65 -16.39
C PHE A 9 -7.66 -11.17 -16.01
N GLU A 10 -7.63 -10.82 -14.71
CA GLU A 10 -7.65 -9.44 -14.24
C GLU A 10 -6.36 -8.71 -14.63
N ILE A 11 -5.21 -9.38 -14.48
CA ILE A 11 -3.92 -8.86 -14.90
C ILE A 11 -3.90 -8.66 -16.42
N ALA A 12 -4.39 -9.64 -17.19
CA ALA A 12 -4.44 -9.56 -18.64
C ALA A 12 -5.32 -8.40 -19.14
N GLU A 13 -6.52 -8.24 -18.58
CA GLU A 13 -7.41 -7.13 -18.94
C GLU A 13 -6.84 -5.78 -18.51
N THR A 14 -6.21 -5.72 -17.34
CA THR A 14 -5.57 -4.49 -16.86
C THR A 14 -4.40 -4.08 -17.77
N LEU A 15 -3.60 -5.03 -18.24
CA LEU A 15 -2.50 -4.76 -19.19
C LEU A 15 -2.99 -4.28 -20.58
N LYS A 16 -4.22 -4.59 -20.95
CA LYS A 16 -4.83 -4.07 -22.20
C LYS A 16 -5.26 -2.61 -22.06
N SER A 17 -5.54 -2.18 -20.85
CA SER A 17 -5.93 -0.82 -20.49
C SER A 17 -4.72 0.06 -20.17
N SER A 18 -4.93 1.38 -20.04
CA SER A 18 -3.90 2.30 -19.52
C SER A 18 -3.80 2.11 -18.00
N LEU A 19 -2.69 1.55 -17.54
CA LEU A 19 -2.39 1.32 -16.14
C LEU A 19 -1.24 2.19 -15.70
N LEU A 20 -1.35 2.84 -14.54
CA LEU A 20 -0.25 3.56 -13.92
C LEU A 20 0.76 2.55 -13.34
N GLN A 21 0.29 1.60 -12.53
CA GLN A 21 1.11 0.53 -11.94
C GLN A 21 0.26 -0.61 -11.35
N PHE A 22 0.85 -1.81 -11.25
CA PHE A 22 0.41 -2.87 -10.35
C PHE A 22 1.14 -2.73 -9.02
N ASN A 23 0.43 -2.73 -7.90
CA ASN A 23 1.03 -2.87 -6.58
C ASN A 23 1.16 -4.37 -6.28
N ILE A 24 2.39 -4.91 -6.35
CA ILE A 24 2.63 -6.35 -6.18
C ILE A 24 2.84 -6.71 -4.71
N GLU A 25 2.33 -7.86 -4.33
CA GLU A 25 2.33 -8.34 -2.95
C GLU A 25 3.34 -9.49 -2.69
N SER A 26 3.84 -10.11 -3.77
CA SER A 26 4.76 -11.25 -3.67
C SER A 26 5.59 -11.46 -4.93
N VAL A 27 6.67 -12.25 -4.81
CA VAL A 27 7.52 -12.65 -5.94
C VAL A 27 6.74 -13.51 -6.94
N SER A 28 5.90 -14.42 -6.46
CA SER A 28 5.08 -15.27 -7.33
C SER A 28 4.09 -14.47 -8.17
N GLU A 29 3.51 -13.41 -7.60
CA GLU A 29 2.66 -12.48 -8.34
C GLU A 29 3.45 -11.69 -9.40
N LEU A 30 4.65 -11.22 -9.05
CA LEU A 30 5.56 -10.56 -9.99
C LEU A 30 5.88 -11.45 -11.20
N GLU A 31 6.20 -12.72 -10.96
CA GLU A 31 6.50 -13.69 -12.01
C GLU A 31 5.28 -13.96 -12.90
N MET A 32 4.09 -14.06 -12.29
CA MET A 32 2.83 -14.21 -13.02
C MET A 32 2.55 -13.01 -13.91
N ILE A 33 2.71 -11.79 -13.40
CA ILE A 33 2.55 -10.55 -14.18
C ILE A 33 3.54 -10.54 -15.35
N ASN A 34 4.81 -10.87 -15.12
CA ASN A 34 5.81 -10.93 -16.18
C ASN A 34 5.46 -11.96 -17.27
N LYS A 35 4.97 -13.14 -16.88
CA LYS A 35 4.53 -14.20 -17.81
C LYS A 35 3.36 -13.74 -18.69
N ILE A 36 2.36 -13.09 -18.09
CA ILE A 36 1.18 -12.57 -18.80
C ILE A 36 1.59 -11.40 -19.71
N ALA A 37 2.43 -10.49 -19.22
CA ALA A 37 2.95 -9.38 -20.00
C ALA A 37 3.72 -9.84 -21.24
N ARG A 38 4.53 -10.91 -21.09
CA ARG A 38 5.21 -11.59 -22.25
C ARG A 38 4.20 -12.10 -23.27
N SER A 39 3.17 -12.83 -22.83
CA SER A 39 2.18 -13.41 -23.74
C SER A 39 1.40 -12.36 -24.53
N LEU A 40 1.23 -11.16 -23.94
CA LEU A 40 0.56 -10.04 -24.57
C LEU A 40 1.53 -9.10 -25.31
N ASN A 41 2.82 -9.37 -25.26
CA ASN A 41 3.90 -8.49 -25.72
C ASN A 41 3.76 -7.05 -25.21
N LYS A 42 3.43 -6.90 -23.91
CA LYS A 42 3.28 -5.62 -23.22
C LYS A 42 4.31 -5.47 -22.11
N GLU A 43 4.60 -4.27 -21.71
CA GLU A 43 5.36 -3.96 -20.52
C GLU A 43 4.42 -3.70 -19.35
N ALA A 44 4.72 -4.26 -18.18
CA ALA A 44 3.94 -4.10 -16.96
C ALA A 44 4.63 -3.12 -16.01
N PRO A 45 4.08 -1.93 -15.79
CA PRO A 45 4.56 -1.03 -14.74
C PRO A 45 4.19 -1.58 -13.37
N ILE A 46 5.18 -1.70 -12.47
CA ILE A 46 4.95 -2.23 -11.11
C ILE A 46 5.45 -1.30 -10.03
N ALA A 47 4.78 -1.32 -8.89
CA ALA A 47 5.27 -0.89 -7.59
C ALA A 47 5.34 -2.12 -6.66
N ILE A 48 6.35 -2.19 -5.83
CA ILE A 48 6.45 -3.24 -4.83
C ILE A 48 5.81 -2.75 -3.55
N ARG A 49 4.79 -3.48 -3.06
CA ARG A 49 4.23 -3.22 -1.74
C ARG A 49 5.17 -3.76 -0.67
N VAL A 50 5.69 -2.85 0.14
CA VAL A 50 6.58 -3.19 1.24
C VAL A 50 5.84 -3.19 2.56
N ASN A 51 6.20 -4.14 3.43
CA ASN A 51 5.79 -4.16 4.82
C ASN A 51 6.92 -3.54 5.67
N PRO A 52 6.70 -2.37 6.27
CA PRO A 52 7.75 -1.64 6.99
C PRO A 52 8.00 -2.14 8.41
N ASP A 53 7.26 -3.16 8.88
CA ASP A 53 7.29 -3.69 10.25
C ASP A 53 7.02 -2.61 11.32
N ILE A 54 5.94 -1.87 11.13
CA ILE A 54 5.51 -0.79 12.04
C ILE A 54 4.18 -1.14 12.69
N ASP A 55 4.13 -1.00 14.02
CA ASP A 55 2.89 -1.09 14.77
C ASP A 55 2.08 0.22 14.65
N ALA A 56 1.01 0.16 13.87
CA ALA A 56 0.10 1.29 13.71
C ALA A 56 -0.83 1.51 14.93
N GLY A 57 -0.73 0.67 15.97
CA GLY A 57 -1.59 0.75 17.17
C GLY A 57 -3.07 0.48 16.88
N THR A 58 -3.38 -0.26 15.82
CA THR A 58 -4.74 -0.59 15.39
C THR A 58 -5.12 -2.01 15.86
N HIS A 59 -6.43 -2.33 15.81
CA HIS A 59 -6.89 -3.68 16.11
C HIS A 59 -6.19 -4.72 15.22
N GLU A 60 -5.81 -5.89 15.77
CA GLU A 60 -5.06 -6.95 15.06
C GLU A 60 -5.67 -7.33 13.70
N SER A 61 -7.00 -7.40 13.62
CA SER A 61 -7.70 -7.77 12.38
C SER A 61 -7.59 -6.75 11.24
N ILE A 62 -7.17 -5.52 11.52
CA ILE A 62 -7.04 -4.43 10.54
C ILE A 62 -5.62 -3.85 10.46
N SER A 63 -4.67 -4.41 11.22
CA SER A 63 -3.24 -4.10 11.13
C SER A 63 -2.64 -4.82 9.91
N THR A 64 -1.81 -4.13 9.15
CA THR A 64 -1.14 -4.67 7.95
C THR A 64 0.34 -4.34 7.88
N GLY A 65 0.86 -3.60 8.85
CA GLY A 65 2.24 -3.08 8.85
C GLY A 65 3.24 -3.85 9.71
N LYS A 66 2.81 -4.84 10.50
CA LYS A 66 3.70 -5.65 11.36
C LYS A 66 4.33 -6.81 10.57
N ALA A 67 5.50 -7.30 11.03
CA ALA A 67 6.23 -8.41 10.42
C ALA A 67 5.38 -9.68 10.24
N ASP A 68 4.50 -9.99 11.20
CA ASP A 68 3.61 -11.15 11.17
C ASP A 68 2.40 -10.99 10.24
N ASN A 69 2.24 -9.81 9.64
CA ASN A 69 1.13 -9.57 8.72
C ASN A 69 1.42 -10.18 7.34
N LYS A 70 0.37 -10.76 6.76
CA LYS A 70 0.41 -11.48 5.48
C LYS A 70 0.55 -10.60 4.23
N PHE A 71 0.61 -9.27 4.37
CA PHE A 71 0.58 -8.35 3.25
C PHE A 71 1.95 -7.76 2.94
N GLY A 72 2.26 -7.66 1.65
CA GLY A 72 3.46 -7.04 1.14
C GLY A 72 4.74 -7.83 1.40
N ILE A 73 5.83 -7.29 0.90
CA ILE A 73 7.18 -7.84 1.02
C ILE A 73 7.88 -7.20 2.22
N PRO A 74 8.49 -7.97 3.14
CA PRO A 74 9.26 -7.40 4.22
C PRO A 74 10.29 -6.38 3.71
N ILE A 75 10.35 -5.20 4.32
CA ILE A 75 11.22 -4.10 3.85
C ILE A 75 12.70 -4.51 3.76
N GLY A 76 13.16 -5.40 4.65
CA GLY A 76 14.53 -5.92 4.62
C GLY A 76 14.85 -6.72 3.34
N ASN A 77 13.87 -7.33 2.69
CA ASN A 77 14.03 -8.11 1.47
C ASN A 77 13.74 -7.29 0.20
N ALA A 78 13.18 -6.09 0.35
CA ALA A 78 12.69 -5.31 -0.77
C ALA A 78 13.79 -5.00 -1.80
N LYS A 79 14.99 -4.61 -1.37
CA LYS A 79 16.11 -4.28 -2.26
C LYS A 79 16.46 -5.40 -3.22
N GLU A 80 16.54 -6.65 -2.74
CA GLU A 80 16.83 -7.84 -3.56
C GLU A 80 15.72 -8.08 -4.58
N ILE A 81 14.46 -7.88 -4.18
CA ILE A 81 13.31 -8.09 -5.06
C ILE A 81 13.23 -7.01 -6.12
N TYR A 82 13.57 -5.75 -5.79
CA TYR A 82 13.71 -4.70 -6.79
C TYR A 82 14.80 -5.02 -7.81
N GLN A 83 15.96 -5.53 -7.37
CA GLN A 83 17.03 -5.98 -8.26
C GLN A 83 16.62 -7.17 -9.13
N TYR A 84 15.81 -8.07 -8.60
CA TYR A 84 15.25 -9.18 -9.36
C TYR A 84 14.24 -8.67 -10.40
N ALA A 85 13.28 -7.84 -9.98
CA ALA A 85 12.26 -7.27 -10.85
C ALA A 85 12.86 -6.50 -12.03
N SER A 86 13.93 -5.71 -11.78
CA SER A 86 14.61 -4.92 -12.83
C SER A 86 15.30 -5.77 -13.92
N LYS A 87 15.48 -7.06 -13.70
CA LYS A 87 16.06 -7.99 -14.68
C LYS A 87 15.00 -8.70 -15.54
N LEU A 88 13.73 -8.58 -15.18
CA LEU A 88 12.62 -9.20 -15.92
C LEU A 88 12.28 -8.37 -17.16
N ASP A 89 12.22 -9.03 -18.32
CA ASP A 89 12.15 -8.36 -19.63
C ASP A 89 10.84 -7.62 -19.93
N LYS A 90 9.75 -7.93 -19.23
CA LYS A 90 8.45 -7.30 -19.41
C LYS A 90 7.97 -6.54 -18.15
N ILE A 91 8.86 -6.33 -17.21
CA ILE A 91 8.58 -5.56 -15.99
C ILE A 91 9.28 -4.21 -16.07
N LYS A 92 8.53 -3.16 -15.83
CA LYS A 92 9.04 -1.81 -15.58
C LYS A 92 8.82 -1.46 -14.11
N VAL A 93 9.89 -1.38 -13.34
CA VAL A 93 9.81 -0.90 -11.95
C VAL A 93 9.56 0.61 -11.98
N VAL A 94 8.41 1.05 -11.46
CA VAL A 94 8.02 2.47 -11.45
C VAL A 94 7.72 3.01 -10.07
N GLY A 95 7.52 2.16 -9.06
CA GLY A 95 7.07 2.69 -7.77
C GLY A 95 7.32 1.79 -6.58
N ILE A 96 6.94 2.33 -5.43
CA ILE A 96 6.86 1.66 -4.14
C ILE A 96 5.46 1.89 -3.57
N ASP A 97 4.91 0.88 -2.90
CA ASP A 97 3.62 0.95 -2.21
C ASP A 97 3.77 0.55 -0.75
N VAL A 98 2.96 1.15 0.11
CA VAL A 98 2.83 0.77 1.51
C VAL A 98 1.40 0.98 2.02
N HIS A 99 0.93 0.02 2.83
CA HIS A 99 -0.34 0.18 3.55
C HIS A 99 -0.22 -0.48 4.92
N ILE A 100 -0.17 0.32 6.00
CA ILE A 100 0.17 -0.15 7.35
C ILE A 100 -1.04 -0.51 8.20
N GLY A 101 -2.24 -0.30 7.72
CA GLY A 101 -3.46 -0.65 8.44
C GLY A 101 -4.63 0.26 8.11
N SER A 102 -5.69 0.10 8.89
CA SER A 102 -6.92 0.88 8.78
C SER A 102 -7.28 1.48 10.12
N GLN A 103 -8.04 2.57 10.13
CA GLN A 103 -8.47 3.27 11.36
C GLN A 103 -7.29 3.79 12.20
N ILE A 104 -6.28 4.35 11.55
CA ILE A 104 -5.09 4.89 12.20
C ILE A 104 -5.36 6.32 12.61
N SER A 105 -5.28 6.60 13.90
CA SER A 105 -5.43 7.95 14.48
C SER A 105 -4.09 8.61 14.82
N ASN A 106 -3.04 7.81 15.02
CA ASN A 106 -1.73 8.29 15.42
C ASN A 106 -0.84 8.55 14.20
N LEU A 107 -0.54 9.82 13.92
CA LEU A 107 0.32 10.22 12.79
C LEU A 107 1.78 9.77 12.93
N ASN A 108 2.22 9.36 14.14
CA ASN A 108 3.59 8.87 14.32
C ASN A 108 3.86 7.56 13.57
N ALA A 109 2.87 6.68 13.45
CA ALA A 109 2.99 5.47 12.64
C ALA A 109 3.24 5.79 11.15
N PHE A 110 2.54 6.79 10.62
CA PHE A 110 2.80 7.28 9.27
C PHE A 110 4.19 7.92 9.14
N ARG A 111 4.63 8.70 10.14
CA ARG A 111 5.96 9.30 10.16
C ARG A 111 7.05 8.24 10.03
N GLN A 112 7.03 7.24 10.89
CA GLN A 112 8.00 6.15 10.87
C GLN A 112 7.98 5.40 9.53
N THR A 113 6.79 5.13 9.00
CA THR A 113 6.62 4.50 7.68
C THR A 113 7.29 5.31 6.57
N PHE A 114 7.02 6.60 6.52
CA PHE A 114 7.58 7.46 5.47
C PHE A 114 9.09 7.63 5.58
N GLU A 115 9.63 7.63 6.80
CA GLU A 115 11.09 7.63 7.03
C GLU A 115 11.74 6.33 6.53
N HIS A 116 11.11 5.17 6.78
CA HIS A 116 11.58 3.88 6.25
C HIS A 116 11.50 3.83 4.72
N LEU A 117 10.40 4.31 4.12
CA LEU A 117 10.28 4.40 2.66
C LEU A 117 11.36 5.30 2.06
N LYS A 118 11.55 6.48 2.64
CA LYS A 118 12.56 7.43 2.18
C LYS A 118 13.96 6.81 2.19
N LYS A 119 14.31 6.09 3.25
CA LYS A 119 15.59 5.38 3.33
C LYS A 119 15.72 4.33 2.23
N LEU A 120 14.69 3.48 2.05
CA LEU A 120 14.71 2.46 1.01
C LEU A 120 14.83 3.07 -0.39
N ILE A 121 14.15 4.20 -0.66
CA ILE A 121 14.25 4.89 -1.95
C ILE A 121 15.68 5.38 -2.20
N TYR A 122 16.38 5.90 -1.21
CA TYR A 122 17.80 6.26 -1.36
C TYR A 122 18.67 5.03 -1.62
N ASP A 123 18.45 3.93 -0.87
CA ASP A 123 19.18 2.66 -1.08
C ASP A 123 18.95 2.07 -2.48
N LEU A 124 17.78 2.32 -3.09
CA LEU A 124 17.46 1.94 -4.47
C LEU A 124 18.13 2.86 -5.49
N ASN A 125 18.15 4.17 -5.23
CA ASN A 125 18.82 5.14 -6.08
C ASN A 125 20.33 4.86 -6.19
N ASP A 126 20.97 4.44 -5.09
CA ASP A 126 22.39 4.06 -5.05
C ASP A 126 22.73 2.87 -5.98
N ILE A 127 21.72 2.09 -6.36
CA ILE A 127 21.86 0.98 -7.30
C ILE A 127 21.16 1.24 -8.64
N ASN A 128 20.92 2.51 -8.97
CA ASN A 128 20.30 2.98 -10.22
C ASN A 128 18.87 2.46 -10.46
N ILE A 129 18.11 2.16 -9.41
CA ILE A 129 16.67 1.89 -9.49
C ILE A 129 15.94 3.17 -9.08
N LEU A 130 15.48 3.93 -10.07
CA LEU A 130 14.80 5.21 -9.88
C LEU A 130 13.28 5.00 -9.91
N LEU A 131 12.59 5.46 -8.87
CA LEU A 131 11.15 5.35 -8.76
C LEU A 131 10.46 6.63 -9.24
N GLU A 132 9.35 6.47 -9.94
CA GLU A 132 8.48 7.55 -10.42
C GLU A 132 7.33 7.84 -9.43
N ASN A 133 6.88 6.82 -8.69
CA ASN A 133 5.69 6.86 -7.84
C ASN A 133 5.97 6.34 -6.43
N ILE A 134 5.37 7.00 -5.44
CA ILE A 134 5.30 6.54 -4.05
C ILE A 134 3.82 6.45 -3.68
N ASP A 135 3.29 5.23 -3.56
CA ASP A 135 1.95 5.00 -3.04
C ASP A 135 2.03 4.83 -1.52
N ILE A 136 1.44 5.76 -0.81
CA ILE A 136 1.45 5.76 0.65
C ILE A 136 0.21 5.11 1.27
N GLY A 137 -0.60 4.48 0.42
CA GLY A 137 -1.80 3.77 0.82
C GLY A 137 -2.88 4.68 1.41
N GLY A 138 -3.65 4.09 2.28
CA GLY A 138 -4.71 4.79 3.01
C GLY A 138 -4.57 4.63 4.51
N GLY A 139 -5.67 4.28 5.16
CA GLY A 139 -5.66 3.92 6.58
C GLY A 139 -6.03 5.01 7.55
N LEU A 140 -6.17 6.27 7.12
CA LEU A 140 -6.62 7.37 7.99
C LEU A 140 -7.95 7.04 8.65
N GLY A 141 -7.99 7.18 9.98
CA GLY A 141 -9.15 6.90 10.81
C GLY A 141 -10.24 7.98 10.70
N ILE A 142 -11.46 7.57 11.02
CA ILE A 142 -12.62 8.44 11.18
C ILE A 142 -13.18 8.32 12.60
N LYS A 143 -14.00 9.25 13.02
CA LYS A 143 -14.77 9.13 14.25
C LYS A 143 -15.97 8.22 14.06
N TYR A 144 -16.16 7.28 14.97
CA TYR A 144 -17.38 6.49 15.15
C TYR A 144 -18.18 6.98 16.37
N THR A 145 -17.47 7.53 17.37
CA THR A 145 -18.04 8.13 18.59
C THR A 145 -17.45 9.52 18.80
N GLU A 146 -18.07 10.30 19.70
CA GLU A 146 -17.55 11.63 20.04
C GLU A 146 -16.16 11.59 20.69
N ASP A 147 -15.84 10.49 21.36
CA ASP A 147 -14.56 10.30 22.07
C ASP A 147 -13.42 9.88 21.13
N ASP A 148 -13.72 9.49 19.90
CA ASP A 148 -12.70 9.06 18.94
C ASP A 148 -11.83 10.22 18.48
N ILE A 149 -10.53 9.97 18.37
CA ILE A 149 -9.54 10.90 17.82
C ILE A 149 -9.46 10.71 16.30
N GLN A 150 -9.80 11.76 15.56
CA GLN A 150 -9.58 11.78 14.11
C GLN A 150 -8.27 12.48 13.80
N PRO A 151 -7.44 11.92 12.91
CA PRO A 151 -6.20 12.57 12.50
C PRO A 151 -6.47 13.90 11.80
N ASP A 152 -5.66 14.90 12.09
CA ASP A 152 -5.70 16.20 11.39
C ASP A 152 -5.09 16.04 9.98
N LEU A 153 -5.90 16.31 8.95
CA LEU A 153 -5.48 16.23 7.56
C LEU A 153 -4.39 17.24 7.19
N GLN A 154 -4.39 18.41 7.81
CA GLN A 154 -3.37 19.41 7.53
C GLN A 154 -2.02 18.97 8.08
N GLU A 155 -2.00 18.43 9.29
CA GLU A 155 -0.79 17.87 9.89
C GLU A 155 -0.31 16.63 9.11
N TYR A 156 -1.22 15.75 8.65
CA TYR A 156 -0.87 14.64 7.78
C TYR A 156 -0.25 15.13 6.46
N GLY A 157 -0.86 16.11 5.81
CA GLY A 157 -0.32 16.70 4.57
C GLY A 157 1.04 17.37 4.77
N LYS A 158 1.26 18.08 5.88
CA LYS A 158 2.56 18.64 6.25
C LYS A 158 3.61 17.55 6.43
N LEU A 159 3.25 16.46 7.11
CA LEU A 159 4.10 15.30 7.33
C LEU A 159 4.56 14.66 6.02
N VAL A 160 3.62 14.40 5.10
CA VAL A 160 3.92 13.86 3.77
C VAL A 160 4.89 14.79 3.02
N LYS A 161 4.58 16.08 2.98
CA LYS A 161 5.42 17.07 2.30
C LYS A 161 6.82 17.17 2.91
N GLN A 162 6.94 17.13 4.23
CA GLN A 162 8.20 17.24 4.95
C GLN A 162 9.14 16.06 4.67
N ILE A 163 8.61 14.84 4.62
CA ILE A 163 9.44 13.63 4.51
C ILE A 163 9.64 13.23 3.05
N LEU A 164 8.57 13.24 2.25
CA LEU A 164 8.58 12.70 0.88
C LEU A 164 8.63 13.76 -0.21
N GLY A 165 8.33 15.03 0.12
CA GLY A 165 8.15 16.08 -0.89
C GLY A 165 9.38 16.42 -1.74
N ASN A 166 10.58 16.05 -1.30
CA ASN A 166 11.84 16.29 -2.02
C ASN A 166 12.34 15.08 -2.83
N LEU A 167 11.56 14.00 -2.91
CA LEU A 167 11.98 12.76 -3.59
C LEU A 167 11.73 12.77 -5.10
N ASN A 168 11.18 13.84 -5.64
CA ASN A 168 10.86 14.00 -7.07
C ASN A 168 10.01 12.84 -7.63
N CYS A 169 9.13 12.28 -6.79
CA CYS A 169 8.19 11.23 -7.14
C CYS A 169 6.75 11.76 -7.06
N ARG A 170 5.85 11.16 -7.83
CA ARG A 170 4.41 11.34 -7.64
C ARG A 170 3.97 10.65 -6.36
N ILE A 171 3.25 11.34 -5.50
CA ILE A 171 2.64 10.74 -4.31
C ILE A 171 1.22 10.30 -4.64
N ILE A 172 0.92 9.04 -4.35
CA ILE A 172 -0.40 8.43 -4.52
C ILE A 172 -0.98 8.17 -3.14
N PHE A 173 -2.27 8.42 -2.98
CA PHE A 173 -3.04 8.17 -1.77
C PHE A 173 -4.19 7.22 -2.09
N GLU A 174 -4.47 6.27 -1.21
CA GLU A 174 -5.59 5.33 -1.32
C GLU A 174 -6.61 5.49 -0.15
N PRO A 175 -7.19 6.68 0.08
CA PRO A 175 -8.10 6.92 1.19
C PRO A 175 -9.45 6.24 0.92
N GLY A 176 -9.71 5.11 1.60
CA GLY A 176 -10.98 4.40 1.51
C GLY A 176 -11.99 4.88 2.55
N ARG A 177 -11.86 4.37 3.78
CA ARG A 177 -12.78 4.66 4.90
C ARG A 177 -12.92 6.16 5.17
N TYR A 178 -11.83 6.91 5.08
CA TYR A 178 -11.86 8.34 5.35
C TYR A 178 -12.83 9.10 4.44
N ILE A 179 -12.98 8.68 3.18
CA ILE A 179 -13.90 9.31 2.23
C ILE A 179 -15.34 8.80 2.42
N VAL A 180 -15.54 7.48 2.56
CA VAL A 180 -16.86 6.89 2.46
C VAL A 180 -17.45 6.39 3.79
N GLY A 181 -16.67 6.38 4.87
CA GLY A 181 -17.10 5.78 6.13
C GLY A 181 -18.35 6.38 6.74
N ASN A 182 -18.56 7.69 6.58
CA ASN A 182 -19.72 8.43 7.08
C ASN A 182 -20.82 8.66 6.03
N SER A 183 -20.69 8.07 4.83
CA SER A 183 -21.64 8.27 3.74
C SER A 183 -22.79 7.26 3.70
N GLY A 184 -22.79 6.29 4.62
CA GLY A 184 -23.82 5.25 4.69
C GLY A 184 -23.98 4.68 6.09
N ILE A 185 -25.13 4.02 6.30
CA ILE A 185 -25.46 3.29 7.53
C ILE A 185 -25.91 1.88 7.22
N LEU A 186 -25.63 0.96 8.15
CA LEU A 186 -26.18 -0.38 8.12
C LEU A 186 -27.45 -0.42 9.01
N VAL A 187 -28.61 -0.66 8.39
CA VAL A 187 -29.86 -0.83 9.12
C VAL A 187 -30.09 -2.33 9.34
N THR A 188 -30.29 -2.72 10.59
CA THR A 188 -30.53 -4.12 10.99
C THR A 188 -31.58 -4.22 12.08
N LYS A 189 -32.16 -5.41 12.24
CA LYS A 189 -33.16 -5.72 13.26
C LYS A 189 -32.64 -6.80 14.20
N VAL A 190 -32.74 -6.58 15.50
CA VAL A 190 -32.46 -7.61 16.50
C VAL A 190 -33.57 -8.66 16.47
N LEU A 191 -33.27 -9.88 16.01
CA LEU A 191 -34.25 -10.97 15.93
C LEU A 191 -34.38 -11.72 17.26
N HIS A 192 -33.29 -11.96 17.96
CA HIS A 192 -33.25 -12.72 19.19
C HIS A 192 -32.27 -12.15 20.20
N LYS A 193 -32.59 -12.23 21.48
CA LYS A 193 -31.68 -11.92 22.59
C LYS A 193 -31.44 -13.20 23.41
N LYS A 194 -30.18 -13.48 23.76
CA LYS A 194 -29.82 -14.55 24.71
C LYS A 194 -29.07 -13.91 25.87
N LYS A 195 -29.52 -14.19 27.12
CA LYS A 195 -28.72 -13.86 28.30
C LYS A 195 -27.68 -14.99 28.48
N SER A 196 -26.40 -14.64 28.44
CA SER A 196 -25.34 -15.52 28.98
C SER A 196 -25.36 -15.40 30.49
N GLN A 197 -25.25 -16.52 31.18
CA GLN A 197 -25.05 -16.58 32.63
C GLN A 197 -23.62 -16.13 32.93
#